data_02330ee4866d2ec1ec2a1d6e898b1987
#
_entry.id   02330ee4866d2ec1ec2a1d6e898b1987
#
_cell.length_a   1.000
_cell.length_b   1.000
_cell.length_c   1.000
_cell.angle_alpha   90.00
_cell.angle_beta   90.00
_cell.angle_gamma   90.00
#
_symmetry.space_group_name_H-M   'P 1'
#
loop_
_entity.id
_entity.type
_entity.pdbx_description
1 polymer ?
#
loop_
_entity_poly.entity_id
_entity_poly.type
_entity_poly.pdbx_seq_one_letter_code
_entity_poly.pdbx_strand_id
1 'polypeptide(L)'
;MKYLRYLSLIGMLLFIIACGDESIQSPENNNTNNAGNQEEKPKEEVIKGERSMWVSYDPNYKDVKQHTSGYSHALISWRLLPTDPDNISFDIYKSEDNGQETKLNETPIDHTTCWADKDINPQTTNIYRVTISGSKETLCEYTLTSSTAQTFYRAIRLNTNVPNPAITYNANDAQVGDLDGDGVMEIILKRQPYDGANKGGWQEGTTLLEAYKLDGTFLWQIDMGINIRSGSHYTSFIVYDFDGDGKCEIAFR
;
A
#
# COMPACT_ATOMS: atom_id res chain seq x y z
N MET A 1 40.30 -8.11 1.40
CA MET A 1 40.23 -8.36 -0.06
C MET A 1 39.23 -9.50 -0.32
N LYS A 2 37.91 -9.20 -0.29
CA LYS A 2 36.82 -10.07 -0.72
C LYS A 2 35.48 -9.27 -0.67
N TYR A 3 35.41 -8.17 -1.43
CA TYR A 3 34.19 -7.45 -1.72
C TYR A 3 34.16 -7.15 -3.21
N LEU A 4 33.88 -8.18 -3.99
CA LEU A 4 33.63 -8.01 -5.41
C LEU A 4 32.75 -9.16 -5.91
N ARG A 5 31.44 -9.06 -5.72
CA ARG A 5 30.43 -9.87 -6.44
C ARG A 5 29.00 -9.50 -6.02
N TYR A 6 28.59 -8.29 -6.31
CA TYR A 6 27.18 -7.94 -6.57
C TYR A 6 27.16 -6.60 -7.33
N LEU A 7 27.70 -6.66 -8.55
CA LEU A 7 27.55 -5.60 -9.52
C LEU A 7 27.21 -6.29 -10.84
N SER A 8 25.92 -6.59 -11.03
CA SER A 8 25.40 -6.79 -12.39
C SER A 8 23.89 -6.65 -12.35
N LEU A 9 23.40 -5.81 -13.22
CA LEU A 9 22.05 -5.48 -13.58
C LEU A 9 21.42 -4.30 -12.82
N ILE A 10 21.99 -3.12 -12.98
CA ILE A 10 21.20 -1.91 -13.10
C ILE A 10 21.51 -1.37 -14.48
N GLY A 11 20.65 -1.70 -15.45
CA GLY A 11 20.65 -1.08 -16.76
C GLY A 11 20.13 0.35 -16.62
N MET A 12 21.05 1.32 -16.66
CA MET A 12 20.76 2.74 -16.68
C MET A 12 20.24 3.09 -18.07
N LEU A 13 18.91 3.20 -18.24
CA LEU A 13 18.29 3.70 -19.45
C LEU A 13 18.23 5.23 -19.39
N LEU A 14 19.20 5.87 -20.02
CA LEU A 14 19.17 7.31 -20.30
C LEU A 14 18.23 7.56 -21.50
N PHE A 15 17.06 8.13 -21.31
CA PHE A 15 16.28 8.70 -22.40
C PHE A 15 16.77 10.10 -22.68
N ILE A 16 17.43 10.27 -23.83
CA ILE A 16 17.68 11.58 -24.43
C ILE A 16 16.47 11.91 -25.30
N ILE A 17 15.64 12.87 -24.86
CA ILE A 17 14.60 13.44 -25.72
C ILE A 17 15.25 14.54 -26.53
N ALA A 18 15.47 14.30 -27.83
CA ALA A 18 15.78 15.32 -28.79
C ALA A 18 14.46 15.92 -29.28
N CYS A 19 14.23 17.20 -28.98
CA CYS A 19 13.19 17.98 -29.66
C CYS A 19 13.59 18.21 -31.12
N GLY A 20 12.84 17.61 -32.03
CA GLY A 20 12.83 17.95 -33.42
C GLY A 20 11.43 18.36 -33.82
N ASP A 21 11.29 19.63 -34.19
CA ASP A 21 10.10 20.21 -34.79
C ASP A 21 9.92 19.63 -36.21
N GLU A 22 8.88 18.82 -36.42
CA GLU A 22 8.36 18.59 -37.76
C GLU A 22 6.84 18.55 -37.74
N SER A 23 6.28 19.52 -38.46
CA SER A 23 4.87 19.70 -38.78
C SER A 23 4.36 18.50 -39.62
N ILE A 24 3.46 17.69 -39.08
CA ILE A 24 2.75 16.67 -39.86
C ILE A 24 1.39 17.22 -40.28
N GLN A 25 1.23 17.41 -41.60
CA GLN A 25 -0.05 17.68 -42.25
C GLN A 25 -0.94 16.44 -42.19
N SER A 26 -2.20 16.67 -41.89
CA SER A 26 -3.27 15.67 -41.91
C SER A 26 -3.59 15.22 -43.34
N PRO A 27 -3.75 13.96 -43.64
CA PRO A 27 -4.38 13.51 -44.88
C PRO A 27 -5.89 13.48 -44.76
N GLU A 28 -6.53 13.95 -45.82
CA GLU A 28 -7.96 14.01 -46.05
C GLU A 28 -8.65 12.64 -46.07
N ASN A 29 -9.86 12.67 -45.60
CA ASN A 29 -10.91 11.69 -45.52
C ASN A 29 -11.22 11.09 -46.91
N ASN A 30 -11.14 9.77 -47.06
CA ASN A 30 -11.85 9.04 -48.11
C ASN A 30 -12.63 7.87 -47.50
N ASN A 31 -13.92 8.08 -47.48
CA ASN A 31 -14.99 7.19 -47.11
C ASN A 31 -15.09 6.01 -48.06
N THR A 32 -14.88 4.76 -47.61
CA THR A 32 -15.44 3.59 -48.22
C THR A 32 -15.90 2.60 -47.16
N ASN A 33 -17.21 2.39 -47.14
CA ASN A 33 -17.92 1.38 -46.39
C ASN A 33 -17.28 0.00 -46.54
N ASN A 34 -16.96 -0.65 -45.42
CA ASN A 34 -16.90 -2.10 -45.35
C ASN A 34 -17.47 -2.59 -44.02
N ALA A 35 -18.50 -3.35 -44.11
CA ALA A 35 -19.21 -3.99 -43.03
C ALA A 35 -18.36 -5.12 -42.43
N GLY A 36 -18.34 -5.21 -41.10
CA GLY A 36 -18.19 -6.45 -40.36
C GLY A 36 -16.81 -6.99 -40.17
N ASN A 37 -16.24 -6.65 -39.06
CA ASN A 37 -15.64 -7.58 -38.09
C ASN A 37 -15.28 -6.74 -36.86
N GLN A 38 -16.12 -6.81 -35.85
CA GLN A 38 -15.70 -6.39 -34.53
C GLN A 38 -14.70 -7.47 -34.07
N GLU A 39 -13.41 -7.17 -34.16
CA GLU A 39 -12.41 -7.87 -33.37
C GLU A 39 -12.80 -7.67 -31.90
N GLU A 40 -13.31 -8.74 -31.28
CA GLU A 40 -13.41 -8.79 -29.83
C GLU A 40 -12.00 -8.49 -29.28
N LYS A 41 -11.88 -7.35 -28.60
CA LYS A 41 -10.71 -7.09 -27.75
C LYS A 41 -10.46 -8.36 -26.91
N PRO A 42 -9.22 -8.84 -26.82
CA PRO A 42 -8.90 -9.92 -25.90
C PRO A 42 -9.48 -9.52 -24.54
N LYS A 43 -10.30 -10.37 -23.94
CA LYS A 43 -10.68 -10.21 -22.54
C LYS A 43 -9.35 -10.20 -21.78
N GLU A 44 -8.99 -9.03 -21.25
CA GLU A 44 -7.93 -8.96 -20.25
C GLU A 44 -8.25 -10.03 -19.22
N GLU A 45 -7.36 -11.00 -19.06
CA GLU A 45 -7.41 -11.92 -17.94
C GLU A 45 -7.29 -11.04 -16.69
N VAL A 46 -8.42 -10.81 -16.08
CA VAL A 46 -8.50 -10.09 -14.82
C VAL A 46 -7.71 -10.94 -13.84
N ILE A 47 -6.50 -10.49 -13.51
CA ILE A 47 -5.76 -11.03 -12.37
C ILE A 47 -6.71 -10.87 -11.20
N LYS A 48 -7.25 -11.98 -10.71
CA LYS A 48 -8.06 -12.01 -9.49
C LYS A 48 -7.10 -11.71 -8.35
N GLY A 49 -6.81 -10.41 -8.16
CA GLY A 49 -6.11 -9.97 -6.99
C GLY A 49 -6.90 -10.40 -5.77
N GLU A 50 -6.27 -11.07 -4.84
CA GLU A 50 -6.92 -11.42 -3.60
C GLU A 50 -7.42 -10.13 -2.93
N ARG A 51 -8.71 -10.11 -2.58
CA ARG A 51 -9.28 -8.99 -1.84
C ARG A 51 -8.77 -9.05 -0.42
N SER A 52 -7.73 -8.28 -0.14
CA SER A 52 -7.19 -8.17 1.20
C SER A 52 -8.21 -7.55 2.16
N MET A 53 -8.24 -8.07 3.38
CA MET A 53 -9.05 -7.56 4.48
C MET A 53 -8.17 -7.39 5.71
N TRP A 54 -8.43 -6.33 6.46
CA TRP A 54 -7.76 -6.05 7.72
C TRP A 54 -8.76 -5.63 8.78
N VAL A 55 -8.58 -6.13 9.99
CA VAL A 55 -9.35 -5.71 11.15
C VAL A 55 -8.40 -5.24 12.24
N SER A 56 -8.59 -4.01 12.70
CA SER A 56 -7.87 -3.44 13.83
C SER A 56 -8.84 -3.12 14.95
N TYR A 57 -8.43 -3.41 16.19
CA TYR A 57 -9.20 -3.09 17.38
C TYR A 57 -8.51 -1.97 18.15
N ASP A 58 -9.23 -0.89 18.42
CA ASP A 58 -8.77 0.20 19.29
C ASP A 58 -9.65 0.29 20.55
N PRO A 59 -9.10 -0.06 21.73
CA PRO A 59 -9.83 0.02 22.98
C PRO A 59 -10.14 1.46 23.40
N ASN A 60 -9.48 2.45 22.81
CA ASN A 60 -9.57 3.86 23.17
C ASN A 60 -10.06 4.73 22.01
N TYR A 61 -10.71 4.13 21.02
CA TYR A 61 -11.21 4.87 19.87
C TYR A 61 -12.05 6.07 20.32
N LYS A 62 -11.65 7.25 19.86
CA LYS A 62 -12.40 8.49 20.07
C LYS A 62 -12.93 8.96 18.73
N ASP A 63 -14.23 8.98 18.58
CA ASP A 63 -14.83 9.67 17.44
C ASP A 63 -14.58 11.17 17.58
N VAL A 64 -13.66 11.68 16.78
CA VAL A 64 -13.21 13.09 16.80
C VAL A 64 -14.35 14.04 16.45
N LYS A 65 -15.36 13.58 15.72
CA LYS A 65 -16.52 14.39 15.31
C LYS A 65 -17.61 14.47 16.38
N GLN A 66 -17.75 13.46 17.19
CA GLN A 66 -18.82 13.40 18.19
C GLN A 66 -18.37 13.74 19.61
N HIS A 67 -17.07 13.95 19.85
CA HIS A 67 -16.49 14.20 21.18
C HIS A 67 -16.92 13.20 22.26
N THR A 68 -17.41 12.04 21.84
CA THR A 68 -17.83 10.98 22.75
C THR A 68 -16.63 10.15 23.16
N SER A 69 -16.39 10.08 24.45
CA SER A 69 -15.35 9.29 25.05
C SER A 69 -15.72 7.80 25.05
N GLY A 70 -14.81 6.96 24.54
CA GLY A 70 -14.69 5.62 25.07
C GLY A 70 -15.59 4.55 24.47
N TYR A 71 -15.66 4.45 23.13
CA TYR A 71 -16.12 3.22 22.51
C TYR A 71 -14.93 2.39 22.04
N SER A 72 -14.84 1.15 22.48
CA SER A 72 -13.96 0.18 21.86
C SER A 72 -14.57 -0.23 20.52
N HIS A 73 -13.80 -0.15 19.44
CA HIS A 73 -14.26 -0.51 18.10
C HIS A 73 -13.27 -1.42 17.43
N ALA A 74 -13.80 -2.37 16.66
CA ALA A 74 -13.02 -2.99 15.59
C ALA A 74 -13.32 -2.27 14.28
N LEU A 75 -12.28 -1.71 13.64
CA LEU A 75 -12.38 -1.19 12.30
C LEU A 75 -12.05 -2.31 11.31
N ILE A 76 -13.04 -2.67 10.52
CA ILE A 76 -12.98 -3.65 9.48
C ILE A 76 -12.73 -2.91 8.18
N SER A 77 -11.70 -3.28 7.41
CA SER A 77 -11.37 -2.65 6.13
C SER A 77 -11.08 -3.72 5.10
N TRP A 78 -11.54 -3.52 3.87
CA TRP A 78 -11.28 -4.41 2.74
C TRP A 78 -10.96 -3.62 1.48
N ARG A 79 -10.36 -4.29 0.51
CA ARG A 79 -9.91 -3.65 -0.71
C ARG A 79 -11.03 -3.62 -1.76
N LEU A 80 -11.26 -2.46 -2.39
CA LEU A 80 -11.97 -2.36 -3.65
C LEU A 80 -11.02 -2.75 -4.78
N LEU A 81 -11.48 -3.60 -5.70
CA LEU A 81 -10.68 -4.03 -6.84
C LEU A 81 -11.04 -3.22 -8.10
N PRO A 82 -10.09 -2.98 -9.00
CA PRO A 82 -10.37 -2.29 -10.26
C PRO A 82 -11.41 -3.00 -11.14
N THR A 83 -11.63 -4.27 -10.88
CA THR A 83 -12.59 -5.13 -11.59
C THR A 83 -13.97 -5.16 -10.97
N ASP A 84 -14.12 -4.52 -9.81
CA ASP A 84 -15.45 -4.43 -9.19
C ASP A 84 -16.36 -3.54 -10.04
N PRO A 85 -17.64 -3.90 -10.19
CA PRO A 85 -18.59 -3.03 -10.85
C PRO A 85 -18.83 -1.75 -10.05
N ASP A 86 -19.12 -0.63 -10.73
CA ASP A 86 -19.31 0.69 -10.11
C ASP A 86 -20.43 0.71 -9.05
N ASN A 87 -21.39 -0.18 -9.14
CA ASN A 87 -22.52 -0.30 -8.21
C ASN A 87 -22.36 -1.45 -7.21
N ILE A 88 -21.13 -1.92 -6.99
CA ILE A 88 -20.89 -2.99 -6.01
C ILE A 88 -21.32 -2.55 -4.62
N SER A 89 -21.92 -3.46 -3.87
CA SER A 89 -22.26 -3.25 -2.46
C SER A 89 -21.92 -4.48 -1.64
N PHE A 90 -21.68 -4.29 -0.36
CA PHE A 90 -21.13 -5.31 0.51
C PHE A 90 -22.02 -5.58 1.72
N ASP A 91 -21.96 -6.83 2.19
CA ASP A 91 -22.49 -7.25 3.47
C ASP A 91 -21.36 -7.79 4.35
N ILE A 92 -21.41 -7.47 5.64
CA ILE A 92 -20.42 -7.90 6.62
C ILE A 92 -21.09 -8.82 7.62
N TYR A 93 -20.39 -9.89 7.91
CA TYR A 93 -20.79 -10.90 8.88
C TYR A 93 -19.72 -11.08 9.93
N LYS A 94 -20.16 -11.44 11.13
CA LYS A 94 -19.30 -11.73 12.27
C LYS A 94 -19.74 -13.01 12.96
N SER A 95 -18.79 -13.84 13.38
CA SER A 95 -18.98 -14.91 14.36
C SER A 95 -17.95 -14.80 15.48
N GLU A 96 -18.35 -15.20 16.70
CA GLU A 96 -17.48 -15.22 17.88
C GLU A 96 -17.26 -16.67 18.31
N ASP A 97 -15.98 -17.04 18.56
CA ASP A 97 -15.56 -18.38 19.01
C ASP A 97 -16.20 -19.53 18.20
N ASN A 98 -16.28 -19.35 16.86
CA ASN A 98 -16.96 -20.27 15.93
C ASN A 98 -18.46 -20.47 16.22
N GLY A 99 -19.10 -19.51 16.90
CA GLY A 99 -20.53 -19.49 17.12
C GLY A 99 -21.33 -19.16 15.88
N GLN A 100 -22.61 -18.85 16.06
CA GLN A 100 -23.49 -18.47 14.96
C GLN A 100 -23.05 -17.14 14.33
N GLU A 101 -22.98 -17.12 12.98
CA GLU A 101 -22.68 -15.91 12.22
C GLU A 101 -23.87 -14.94 12.25
N THR A 102 -23.59 -13.65 12.43
CA THR A 102 -24.58 -12.57 12.40
C THR A 102 -24.16 -11.51 11.38
N LYS A 103 -25.13 -10.94 10.66
CA LYS A 103 -24.91 -9.81 9.77
C LYS A 103 -24.81 -8.53 10.55
N LEU A 104 -23.78 -7.72 10.30
CA LEU A 104 -23.51 -6.49 11.05
C LEU A 104 -24.20 -5.25 10.46
N ASN A 105 -24.38 -5.19 9.15
CA ASN A 105 -24.99 -4.05 8.46
C ASN A 105 -26.46 -4.35 8.09
N GLU A 106 -27.37 -3.43 8.40
CA GLU A 106 -28.79 -3.54 8.03
C GLU A 106 -28.97 -3.27 6.54
N THR A 107 -28.32 -2.23 6.02
CA THR A 107 -28.36 -1.84 4.60
C THR A 107 -27.02 -2.17 3.92
N PRO A 108 -27.05 -2.54 2.62
CA PRO A 108 -25.81 -2.76 1.86
C PRO A 108 -24.87 -1.56 1.94
N ILE A 109 -23.57 -1.84 2.01
CA ILE A 109 -22.52 -0.81 2.05
C ILE A 109 -22.05 -0.58 0.62
N ASP A 110 -22.34 0.58 0.05
CA ASP A 110 -22.07 0.94 -1.35
C ASP A 110 -21.16 2.17 -1.52
N HIS A 111 -20.79 2.84 -0.43
CA HIS A 111 -20.08 4.11 -0.47
C HIS A 111 -18.72 4.07 0.25
N THR A 112 -18.34 2.94 0.82
CA THR A 112 -17.09 2.76 1.56
C THR A 112 -16.68 1.29 1.56
N THR A 113 -15.41 1.03 1.86
CA THR A 113 -14.85 -0.30 2.09
C THR A 113 -14.37 -0.46 3.52
N CYS A 114 -15.06 0.16 4.46
CA CYS A 114 -14.80 -0.01 5.89
C CYS A 114 -16.09 -0.01 6.71
N TRP A 115 -16.02 -0.65 7.86
CA TRP A 115 -17.11 -0.74 8.82
C TRP A 115 -16.57 -0.75 10.25
N ALA A 116 -17.26 -0.11 11.19
CA ALA A 116 -16.90 -0.13 12.60
C ALA A 116 -17.84 -1.05 13.39
N ASP A 117 -17.32 -2.16 13.89
CA ASP A 117 -18.02 -3.01 14.87
C ASP A 117 -17.85 -2.42 16.26
N LYS A 118 -18.94 -1.90 16.81
CA LYS A 118 -18.99 -1.24 18.12
C LYS A 118 -19.23 -2.21 19.27
N ASP A 119 -19.67 -3.42 18.95
CA ASP A 119 -20.08 -4.44 19.91
C ASP A 119 -19.10 -5.63 19.95
N ILE A 120 -17.83 -5.35 19.63
CA ILE A 120 -16.79 -6.39 19.67
C ILE A 120 -16.46 -6.79 21.11
N ASN A 121 -16.36 -8.11 21.34
CA ASN A 121 -15.71 -8.67 22.52
C ASN A 121 -14.23 -9.00 22.18
N PRO A 122 -13.26 -8.20 22.67
CA PRO A 122 -11.85 -8.42 22.34
C PRO A 122 -11.23 -9.64 23.06
N GLN A 123 -11.95 -10.28 23.96
CA GLN A 123 -11.50 -11.46 24.68
C GLN A 123 -11.81 -12.78 23.96
N THR A 124 -12.67 -12.72 22.93
CA THR A 124 -13.04 -13.86 22.09
C THR A 124 -12.30 -13.82 20.77
N THR A 125 -12.32 -14.92 20.05
CA THR A 125 -11.90 -14.95 18.63
C THR A 125 -13.06 -14.44 17.79
N ASN A 126 -12.85 -13.31 17.11
CA ASN A 126 -13.84 -12.71 16.22
C ASN A 126 -13.45 -13.00 14.77
N ILE A 127 -14.33 -13.65 14.02
CA ILE A 127 -14.15 -13.92 12.60
C ILE A 127 -15.08 -13.00 11.83
N TYR A 128 -14.51 -12.16 10.97
CA TYR A 128 -15.24 -11.25 10.12
C TYR A 128 -15.17 -11.71 8.67
N ARG A 129 -16.28 -11.63 7.97
CA ARG A 129 -16.41 -12.05 6.58
C ARG A 129 -17.16 -10.98 5.78
N VAL A 130 -16.65 -10.66 4.59
CA VAL A 130 -17.27 -9.73 3.65
C VAL A 130 -17.76 -10.50 2.43
N THR A 131 -18.97 -10.18 1.97
CA THR A 131 -19.58 -10.72 0.77
C THR A 131 -20.07 -9.59 -0.14
N ILE A 132 -20.34 -9.87 -1.42
CA ILE A 132 -21.22 -9.00 -2.21
C ILE A 132 -22.62 -9.09 -1.61
N SER A 133 -23.30 -7.95 -1.50
CA SER A 133 -24.64 -7.92 -0.92
C SER A 133 -25.60 -8.86 -1.65
N GLY A 134 -26.31 -9.67 -0.88
CA GLY A 134 -27.19 -10.71 -1.40
C GLY A 134 -26.48 -12.00 -1.82
N SER A 135 -25.16 -12.07 -1.84
CA SER A 135 -24.39 -13.28 -2.09
C SER A 135 -24.00 -13.98 -0.80
N LYS A 136 -23.82 -15.32 -0.89
CA LYS A 136 -23.26 -16.13 0.19
C LYS A 136 -21.75 -16.39 0.01
N GLU A 137 -21.21 -16.01 -1.14
CA GLU A 137 -19.80 -16.22 -1.47
C GLU A 137 -18.93 -15.26 -0.64
N THR A 138 -17.95 -15.81 0.06
CA THR A 138 -16.97 -15.05 0.82
C THR A 138 -15.99 -14.40 -0.15
N LEU A 139 -15.89 -13.08 -0.10
CA LEU A 139 -14.87 -12.31 -0.84
C LEU A 139 -13.55 -12.25 -0.08
N CYS A 140 -13.64 -12.02 1.22
CA CYS A 140 -12.48 -12.00 2.12
C CYS A 140 -12.93 -12.26 3.56
N GLU A 141 -11.99 -12.74 4.37
CA GLU A 141 -12.21 -13.08 5.77
C GLU A 141 -10.99 -12.67 6.61
N TYR A 142 -11.23 -12.30 7.86
CA TYR A 142 -10.18 -11.98 8.82
C TYR A 142 -10.54 -12.50 10.20
N THR A 143 -9.57 -13.16 10.84
CA THR A 143 -9.69 -13.63 12.21
C THR A 143 -8.93 -12.71 13.16
N LEU A 144 -9.66 -12.02 14.02
CA LEU A 144 -9.11 -11.22 15.11
C LEU A 144 -9.14 -12.04 16.40
N THR A 145 -7.97 -12.50 16.83
CA THR A 145 -7.84 -13.24 18.09
C THR A 145 -7.70 -12.30 19.27
N SER A 146 -7.94 -12.78 20.50
CA SER A 146 -7.73 -12.00 21.73
C SER A 146 -6.28 -11.50 21.88
N SER A 147 -5.29 -12.21 21.35
CA SER A 147 -3.90 -11.77 21.35
C SER A 147 -3.62 -10.64 20.35
N THR A 148 -4.23 -10.69 19.15
CA THR A 148 -4.07 -9.66 18.12
C THR A 148 -4.92 -8.44 18.39
N ALA A 149 -6.02 -8.55 19.14
CA ALA A 149 -6.85 -7.44 19.58
C ALA A 149 -6.16 -6.49 20.57
N GLN A 150 -5.04 -6.89 21.17
CA GLN A 150 -4.31 -6.03 22.12
C GLN A 150 -3.44 -4.96 21.46
N THR A 151 -3.16 -5.11 20.16
CA THR A 151 -2.33 -4.16 19.41
C THR A 151 -3.05 -3.78 18.12
N PHE A 152 -3.50 -2.53 18.02
CA PHE A 152 -4.17 -1.98 16.84
C PHE A 152 -3.17 -1.41 15.80
N TYR A 153 -1.88 -1.62 16.00
CA TYR A 153 -0.81 -1.25 15.10
C TYR A 153 0.24 -2.37 15.03
N ARG A 154 0.96 -2.40 13.93
CA ARG A 154 2.15 -3.22 13.80
C ARG A 154 3.38 -2.34 13.95
N ALA A 155 4.21 -2.65 14.94
CA ALA A 155 5.47 -1.94 15.15
C ALA A 155 6.58 -2.59 14.32
N ILE A 156 7.24 -1.82 13.47
CA ILE A 156 8.41 -2.23 12.72
C ILE A 156 9.63 -1.56 13.35
N ARG A 157 10.57 -2.37 13.82
CA ARG A 157 11.83 -1.86 14.36
C ARG A 157 12.73 -1.42 13.20
N LEU A 158 13.08 -0.14 13.17
CA LEU A 158 13.95 0.39 12.14
C LEU A 158 15.39 -0.11 12.31
N ASN A 159 16.09 -0.23 11.18
CA ASN A 159 17.49 -0.61 11.14
C ASN A 159 18.34 0.39 11.94
N THR A 160 19.21 -0.15 12.79
CA THR A 160 20.13 0.65 13.63
C THR A 160 21.51 0.82 13.00
N ASN A 161 21.81 0.05 11.95
CA ASN A 161 23.06 0.19 11.20
C ASN A 161 22.92 1.34 10.18
N VAL A 162 23.25 2.55 10.62
CA VAL A 162 23.18 3.77 9.81
C VAL A 162 24.58 4.31 9.52
N PRO A 163 24.78 5.08 8.43
CA PRO A 163 26.10 5.55 8.02
C PRO A 163 26.81 6.40 9.07
N ASN A 164 26.08 7.19 9.83
CA ASN A 164 26.61 7.97 10.93
C ASN A 164 25.81 7.72 12.22
N PRO A 165 26.29 6.86 13.13
CA PRO A 165 25.57 6.53 14.36
C PRO A 165 25.49 7.68 15.37
N ALA A 166 26.23 8.77 15.18
CA ALA A 166 26.12 9.99 15.98
C ALA A 166 24.89 10.84 15.60
N ILE A 167 24.24 10.53 14.49
CA ILE A 167 23.06 11.24 13.99
C ILE A 167 21.83 10.38 14.22
N THR A 168 20.76 10.99 14.73
CA THR A 168 19.43 10.35 14.77
C THR A 168 18.79 10.43 13.39
N TYR A 169 18.35 9.30 12.87
CA TYR A 169 17.58 9.22 11.62
C TYR A 169 16.11 8.97 11.92
N ASN A 170 15.27 9.91 11.54
CA ASN A 170 13.82 9.80 11.70
C ASN A 170 13.16 9.18 10.48
N ALA A 171 12.09 8.42 10.72
CA ALA A 171 11.16 8.03 9.66
C ALA A 171 10.51 9.28 9.06
N ASN A 172 10.34 9.27 7.73
CA ASN A 172 9.67 10.32 6.98
C ASN A 172 8.62 9.68 6.05
N ASP A 173 8.65 9.93 4.74
CA ASP A 173 7.70 9.36 3.80
C ASP A 173 7.89 7.85 3.66
N ALA A 174 6.78 7.14 3.52
CA ALA A 174 6.78 5.71 3.21
C ALA A 174 5.83 5.42 2.07
N GLN A 175 6.16 4.43 1.27
CA GLN A 175 5.31 3.85 0.26
C GLN A 175 5.35 2.33 0.37
N VAL A 176 4.46 1.66 -0.33
CA VAL A 176 4.41 0.20 -0.38
C VAL A 176 4.47 -0.27 -1.83
N GLY A 177 5.06 -1.43 -2.05
CA GLY A 177 5.13 -2.10 -3.33
C GLY A 177 5.64 -3.52 -3.15
N ASP A 178 5.25 -4.39 -4.05
CA ASP A 178 5.76 -5.76 -4.13
C ASP A 178 7.13 -5.71 -4.80
N LEU A 179 8.20 -5.81 -4.01
CA LEU A 179 9.58 -5.68 -4.50
C LEU A 179 10.16 -6.99 -5.01
N ASP A 180 9.63 -8.13 -4.59
CA ASP A 180 10.16 -9.44 -4.96
C ASP A 180 9.21 -10.26 -5.84
N GLY A 181 7.97 -9.80 -6.08
CA GLY A 181 6.98 -10.42 -6.95
C GLY A 181 6.24 -11.58 -6.28
N ASP A 182 6.22 -11.62 -4.95
CA ASP A 182 5.53 -12.68 -4.19
C ASP A 182 4.06 -12.38 -3.90
N GLY A 183 3.55 -11.20 -4.30
CA GLY A 183 2.19 -10.74 -4.09
C GLY A 183 1.98 -10.07 -2.73
N VAL A 184 3.00 -10.00 -1.89
CA VAL A 184 2.96 -9.31 -0.59
C VAL A 184 3.72 -7.98 -0.70
N MET A 185 3.11 -6.91 -0.21
CA MET A 185 3.73 -5.58 -0.29
C MET A 185 4.82 -5.43 0.77
N GLU A 186 5.97 -4.90 0.36
CA GLU A 186 7.00 -4.37 1.24
C GLU A 186 6.76 -2.89 1.55
N ILE A 187 7.34 -2.43 2.64
CA ILE A 187 7.37 -1.02 3.03
C ILE A 187 8.70 -0.42 2.61
N ILE A 188 8.64 0.62 1.80
CA ILE A 188 9.79 1.43 1.43
C ILE A 188 9.72 2.72 2.23
N LEU A 189 10.71 2.95 3.08
CA LEU A 189 10.77 4.05 4.03
C LEU A 189 11.93 4.99 3.69
N LYS A 190 11.64 6.27 3.53
CA LYS A 190 12.66 7.31 3.55
C LYS A 190 12.97 7.68 4.99
N ARG A 191 14.26 7.68 5.32
CA ARG A 191 14.75 8.21 6.59
C ARG A 191 15.63 9.42 6.36
N GLN A 192 15.50 10.38 7.23
CA GLN A 192 16.27 11.61 7.18
C GLN A 192 17.02 11.85 8.48
N PRO A 193 18.21 12.46 8.45
CA PRO A 193 18.89 12.88 9.64
C PRO A 193 18.05 13.93 10.39
N TYR A 194 18.01 13.81 11.71
CA TYR A 194 17.34 14.77 12.59
C TYR A 194 18.41 15.69 13.21
N ASP A 195 18.39 16.93 12.82
CA ASP A 195 19.32 17.97 13.32
C ASP A 195 18.72 18.85 14.41
N GLY A 196 17.54 18.51 14.92
CA GLY A 196 16.86 19.25 16.00
C GLY A 196 16.30 20.61 15.61
N ALA A 197 16.55 21.10 14.41
CA ALA A 197 16.29 22.50 14.08
C ALA A 197 15.45 22.74 12.84
N ASN A 198 15.04 21.72 12.10
CA ASN A 198 14.29 21.87 10.83
C ASN A 198 14.81 23.01 9.94
N LYS A 199 16.13 23.08 9.81
CA LYS A 199 16.85 24.24 9.24
C LYS A 199 16.77 24.32 7.73
N GLY A 200 15.81 23.68 7.07
CA GLY A 200 15.50 23.88 5.65
C GLY A 200 16.70 23.88 4.69
N GLY A 201 17.84 23.36 5.13
CA GLY A 201 19.12 23.43 4.46
C GLY A 201 19.77 22.05 4.28
N TRP A 202 21.05 22.05 4.04
CA TRP A 202 21.89 20.87 4.05
C TRP A 202 22.03 20.38 5.50
N GLN A 203 21.67 19.15 5.75
CA GLN A 203 21.79 18.51 7.05
C GLN A 203 23.11 17.73 7.11
N GLU A 204 23.58 17.43 8.33
CA GLU A 204 24.87 16.78 8.54
C GLU A 204 24.90 15.29 8.15
N GLY A 205 23.79 14.73 7.68
CA GLY A 205 23.68 13.35 7.28
C GLY A 205 23.04 13.18 5.90
N THR A 206 23.09 11.96 5.41
CA THR A 206 22.54 11.58 4.12
C THR A 206 21.09 11.10 4.25
N THR A 207 20.30 11.19 3.18
CA THR A 207 18.98 10.56 3.11
C THR A 207 19.16 9.06 2.90
N LEU A 208 18.40 8.25 3.63
CA LEU A 208 18.38 6.79 3.47
C LEU A 208 17.04 6.36 2.89
N LEU A 209 17.07 5.38 1.99
CA LEU A 209 15.91 4.59 1.61
C LEU A 209 16.10 3.19 2.18
N GLU A 210 15.10 2.68 2.85
CA GLU A 210 15.12 1.36 3.48
C GLU A 210 13.90 0.56 3.07
N ALA A 211 14.04 -0.75 2.93
CA ALA A 211 12.91 -1.65 2.69
C ALA A 211 12.74 -2.66 3.81
N TYR A 212 11.49 -2.95 4.13
CA TYR A 212 11.08 -3.87 5.17
C TYR A 212 9.90 -4.73 4.72
N LYS A 213 9.90 -6.00 5.12
CA LYS A 213 8.68 -6.82 5.05
C LYS A 213 7.69 -6.39 6.14
N LEU A 214 6.42 -6.73 5.95
CA LEU A 214 5.37 -6.40 6.93
C LEU A 214 5.59 -7.04 8.30
N ASP A 215 6.37 -8.12 8.41
CA ASP A 215 6.74 -8.74 9.67
C ASP A 215 7.88 -8.02 10.41
N GLY A 216 8.46 -6.99 9.78
CA GLY A 216 9.57 -6.20 10.30
C GLY A 216 10.94 -6.69 9.84
N THR A 217 11.01 -7.69 8.99
CA THR A 217 12.30 -8.13 8.40
C THR A 217 12.88 -7.01 7.57
N PHE A 218 14.09 -6.58 7.90
CA PHE A 218 14.86 -5.60 7.14
C PHE A 218 15.41 -6.25 5.86
N LEU A 219 15.19 -5.62 4.72
CA LEU A 219 15.64 -6.13 3.42
C LEU A 219 16.93 -5.45 2.96
N TRP A 220 16.90 -4.14 2.83
CA TRP A 220 18.04 -3.37 2.35
C TRP A 220 17.98 -1.89 2.75
N GLN A 221 19.11 -1.22 2.63
CA GLN A 221 19.28 0.21 2.81
C GLN A 221 20.10 0.79 1.67
N ILE A 222 19.67 1.90 1.12
CA ILE A 222 20.41 2.72 0.16
C ILE A 222 20.74 4.05 0.84
N ASP A 223 22.04 4.35 0.95
CA ASP A 223 22.50 5.67 1.30
C ASP A 223 22.55 6.52 0.03
N MET A 224 21.72 7.57 -0.02
CA MET A 224 21.59 8.44 -1.19
C MET A 224 22.83 9.34 -1.39
N GLY A 225 23.72 9.38 -0.41
CA GLY A 225 24.95 10.15 -0.47
C GLY A 225 24.77 11.63 -0.19
N ILE A 226 25.92 12.30 0.01
CA ILE A 226 25.97 13.70 0.46
C ILE A 226 25.48 14.70 -0.58
N ASN A 227 25.43 14.33 -1.86
CA ASN A 227 24.98 15.21 -2.93
C ASN A 227 23.45 15.29 -3.04
N ILE A 228 22.73 14.41 -2.36
CA ILE A 228 21.28 14.40 -2.32
C ILE A 228 20.81 15.18 -1.10
N ARG A 229 20.01 16.21 -1.36
CA ARG A 229 19.48 17.07 -0.29
C ARG A 229 18.58 16.29 0.65
N SER A 230 18.96 16.31 1.92
CA SER A 230 18.21 15.69 3.00
C SER A 230 17.15 16.64 3.57
N GLY A 231 16.06 16.09 4.09
CA GLY A 231 14.99 16.84 4.75
C GLY A 231 13.59 16.34 4.38
N SER A 232 12.60 16.73 5.18
CA SER A 232 11.21 16.22 5.07
C SER A 232 10.54 16.53 3.74
N HIS A 233 10.93 17.62 3.09
CA HIS A 233 10.34 18.09 1.83
C HIS A 233 11.15 17.74 0.58
N TYR A 234 12.25 17.02 0.76
CA TYR A 234 13.17 16.71 -0.33
C TYR A 234 13.22 15.21 -0.61
N THR A 235 13.76 14.86 -1.78
CA THR A 235 13.94 13.46 -2.20
C THR A 235 12.62 12.71 -2.16
N SER A 236 11.63 13.23 -2.90
CA SER A 236 10.38 12.52 -3.14
C SER A 236 10.66 11.27 -3.97
N PHE A 237 9.92 10.20 -3.70
CA PHE A 237 10.06 8.93 -4.42
C PHE A 237 8.70 8.31 -4.71
N ILE A 238 8.69 7.44 -5.69
CA ILE A 238 7.51 6.67 -6.11
C ILE A 238 7.95 5.21 -6.20
N VAL A 239 7.08 4.32 -5.73
CA VAL A 239 7.22 2.87 -5.84
C VAL A 239 6.12 2.36 -6.76
N TYR A 240 6.50 1.72 -7.85
CA TYR A 240 5.56 1.20 -8.83
C TYR A 240 6.26 0.18 -9.73
N ASP A 241 5.51 -0.78 -10.26
CA ASP A 241 5.98 -1.68 -11.32
C ASP A 241 5.94 -0.92 -12.66
N PHE A 242 7.08 -0.32 -13.03
CA PHE A 242 7.17 0.56 -14.21
C PHE A 242 7.35 -0.21 -15.51
N ASP A 243 7.87 -1.41 -15.47
CA ASP A 243 8.13 -2.21 -16.66
C ASP A 243 7.17 -3.39 -16.84
N GLY A 244 6.28 -3.63 -15.86
CA GLY A 244 5.22 -4.63 -15.93
C GLY A 244 5.69 -6.06 -15.67
N ASP A 245 6.83 -6.23 -14.98
CA ASP A 245 7.39 -7.56 -14.70
C ASP A 245 6.82 -8.21 -13.41
N GLY A 246 5.95 -7.50 -12.70
CA GLY A 246 5.32 -7.93 -11.44
C GLY A 246 6.11 -7.57 -10.20
N LYS A 247 7.21 -6.81 -10.32
CA LYS A 247 7.99 -6.27 -9.21
C LYS A 247 8.01 -4.76 -9.26
N CYS A 248 8.04 -4.13 -8.11
CA CYS A 248 8.06 -2.68 -8.05
C CYS A 248 9.49 -2.13 -8.04
N GLU A 249 9.73 -1.13 -8.87
CA GLU A 249 10.92 -0.27 -8.84
C GLU A 249 10.68 0.95 -7.96
N ILE A 250 11.78 1.64 -7.67
CA ILE A 250 11.77 2.90 -6.94
C ILE A 250 12.34 3.99 -7.82
N ALA A 251 11.52 4.97 -8.18
CA ALA A 251 11.95 6.19 -8.83
C ALA A 251 12.03 7.33 -7.82
N PHE A 252 13.13 8.08 -7.82
CA PHE A 252 13.34 9.21 -6.90
C PHE A 252 13.97 10.40 -7.61
N ARG A 253 13.78 11.58 -7.03
CA ARG A 253 14.25 12.85 -7.57
C ARG A 253 15.24 13.51 -6.61
#